data_6ad6b22cb31a48f08b7996f8ee04b4a2
#
_entry.id   6ad6b22cb31a48f08b7996f8ee04b4a2
#
_cell.length_a   1.000
_cell.length_b   1.000
_cell.length_c   1.000
_cell.angle_alpha   90.00
_cell.angle_beta   90.00
_cell.angle_gamma   90.00
#
_symmetry.space_group_name_H-M   'P 1'
#
loop_
_entity.id
_entity.type
_entity.pdbx_description
1 polymer ?
#
loop_
_entity_poly.entity_id
_entity_poly.type
_entity_poly.pdbx_seq_one_letter_code
_entity_poly.pdbx_strand_id
1 'polypeptide(L)'
;KLDLPYDRTAKTQAPSFTKNFLSTHQHPLVQCISKAREINKAHTTFIDTIIKHEHNGRIHADINQIRSDSGGTVTGRFSYSNPNLQQIPARNKDLGPLIRSLFVPESGCEWGCFDYSQQEPRLVVHYASLDQDTSVFGVKDSYLQDDADFHTIVAKMADIPRSQAKVINL
;
A
#
# COMPACT_ATOMS: atom_id res chain seq x y z
N LYS A 1 16.40 0.35 34.06
CA LYS A 1 15.03 0.18 33.49
C LYS A 1 14.57 1.54 32.98
N LEU A 2 14.15 1.62 31.74
CA LEU A 2 13.47 2.80 31.23
C LEU A 2 12.03 2.70 31.70
N ASP A 3 11.59 3.66 32.51
CA ASP A 3 10.21 3.73 32.99
C ASP A 3 9.34 4.45 31.96
N LEU A 4 9.16 3.79 30.80
CA LEU A 4 8.37 4.32 29.71
C LEU A 4 6.95 3.76 29.79
N PRO A 5 5.92 4.60 29.63
CA PRO A 5 4.55 4.14 29.53
C PRO A 5 4.41 3.22 28.32
N TYR A 6 3.67 2.13 28.46
CA TYR A 6 3.44 1.17 27.38
C TYR A 6 2.01 0.64 27.42
N ASP A 7 1.52 0.24 26.25
CA ASP A 7 0.24 -0.43 26.15
C ASP A 7 0.36 -1.90 26.56
N ARG A 8 -0.76 -2.51 26.91
CA ARG A 8 -0.84 -3.94 27.20
C ARG A 8 -1.67 -4.66 26.16
N THR A 9 -1.29 -5.89 25.87
CA THR A 9 -2.06 -6.76 24.98
C THR A 9 -3.39 -7.14 25.62
N ALA A 10 -4.47 -7.13 24.84
CA ALA A 10 -5.81 -7.41 25.37
C ALA A 10 -5.95 -8.82 25.98
N LYS A 11 -5.27 -9.81 25.40
CA LYS A 11 -5.40 -11.22 25.86
C LYS A 11 -4.49 -11.58 27.03
N THR A 12 -3.23 -11.19 26.99
CA THR A 12 -2.22 -11.66 27.95
C THR A 12 -1.76 -10.61 28.94
N GLN A 13 -2.22 -9.36 28.78
CA GLN A 13 -1.78 -8.21 29.58
C GLN A 13 -0.25 -7.98 29.55
N ALA A 14 0.44 -8.62 28.62
CA ALA A 14 1.86 -8.42 28.40
C ALA A 14 2.16 -7.02 27.82
N PRO A 15 3.34 -6.44 28.09
CA PRO A 15 3.75 -5.18 27.47
C PRO A 15 3.69 -5.26 25.94
N SER A 16 3.07 -4.26 25.31
CA SER A 16 2.89 -4.18 23.86
C SER A 16 3.71 -3.03 23.29
N PHE A 17 4.73 -3.37 22.52
CA PHE A 17 5.61 -2.43 21.84
C PHE A 17 5.33 -2.43 20.35
N THR A 18 4.17 -1.89 19.97
CA THR A 18 3.71 -1.80 18.58
C THR A 18 4.54 -0.81 17.78
N LYS A 19 4.35 -0.82 16.45
CA LYS A 19 4.99 0.16 15.56
C LYS A 19 4.61 1.59 15.98
N ASN A 20 3.34 1.82 16.33
CA ASN A 20 2.86 3.15 16.77
C ASN A 20 3.56 3.59 18.06
N PHE A 21 3.64 2.71 19.05
CA PHE A 21 4.38 2.99 20.28
C PHE A 21 5.83 3.41 19.97
N LEU A 22 6.55 2.62 19.17
CA LEU A 22 7.95 2.89 18.84
C LEU A 22 8.13 4.19 18.05
N SER A 23 7.19 4.55 17.17
CA SER A 23 7.27 5.76 16.35
C SER A 23 6.95 7.06 17.12
N THR A 24 6.17 6.97 18.20
CA THR A 24 5.77 8.15 18.98
C THR A 24 6.77 8.52 20.07
N HIS A 25 7.59 7.57 20.51
CA HIS A 25 8.56 7.81 21.58
C HIS A 25 9.83 8.52 21.09
N GLN A 26 10.20 9.61 21.76
CA GLN A 26 11.38 10.40 21.43
C GLN A 26 12.69 9.87 22.07
N HIS A 27 12.61 8.84 22.91
CA HIS A 27 13.80 8.31 23.59
C HIS A 27 14.75 7.66 22.58
N PRO A 28 16.06 7.99 22.55
CA PRO A 28 17.01 7.52 21.55
C PRO A 28 17.09 5.99 21.42
N LEU A 29 17.02 5.27 22.55
CA LEU A 29 17.00 3.80 22.54
C LEU A 29 15.76 3.25 21.83
N VAL A 30 14.59 3.86 22.04
CA VAL A 30 13.34 3.42 21.38
C VAL A 30 13.42 3.68 19.88
N GLN A 31 13.95 4.82 19.48
CA GLN A 31 14.18 5.13 18.06
C GLN A 31 15.18 4.16 17.40
N CYS A 32 16.27 3.82 18.12
CA CYS A 32 17.23 2.82 17.64
C CYS A 32 16.57 1.44 17.46
N ILE A 33 15.76 0.99 18.41
CA ILE A 33 15.00 -0.27 18.31
C ILE A 33 14.00 -0.22 17.13
N SER A 34 13.31 0.91 16.95
CA SER A 34 12.39 1.11 15.83
C SER A 34 13.11 0.96 14.50
N LYS A 35 14.25 1.63 14.32
CA LYS A 35 15.08 1.56 13.11
C LYS A 35 15.65 0.17 12.88
N ALA A 36 16.16 -0.49 13.92
CA ALA A 36 16.66 -1.85 13.82
C ALA A 36 15.56 -2.84 13.37
N ARG A 37 14.34 -2.72 13.92
CA ARG A 37 13.19 -3.53 13.50
C ARG A 37 12.78 -3.27 12.05
N GLU A 38 12.81 -2.01 11.62
CA GLU A 38 12.50 -1.64 10.24
C GLU A 38 13.48 -2.27 9.26
N ILE A 39 14.78 -2.14 9.53
CA ILE A 39 15.86 -2.71 8.70
C ILE A 39 15.79 -4.24 8.70
N ASN A 40 15.63 -4.85 9.87
CA ASN A 40 15.52 -6.30 9.97
C ASN A 40 14.31 -6.85 9.20
N LYS A 41 13.16 -6.16 9.29
CA LYS A 41 11.99 -6.52 8.49
C LYS A 41 12.25 -6.37 6.99
N ALA A 42 12.93 -5.32 6.57
CA ALA A 42 13.30 -5.13 5.18
C ALA A 42 14.21 -6.25 4.68
N HIS A 43 15.22 -6.62 5.47
CA HIS A 43 16.11 -7.73 5.15
C HIS A 43 15.34 -9.05 5.03
N THR A 44 14.69 -9.49 6.09
CA THR A 44 14.05 -10.83 6.14
C THR A 44 12.84 -10.95 5.22
N THR A 45 12.06 -9.87 5.04
CA THR A 45 10.83 -9.93 4.22
C THR A 45 11.11 -9.72 2.74
N PHE A 46 12.11 -8.91 2.39
CA PHE A 46 12.36 -8.56 0.99
C PHE A 46 13.66 -9.16 0.47
N ILE A 47 14.79 -8.90 1.09
CA ILE A 47 16.09 -9.35 0.55
C ILE A 47 16.21 -10.86 0.58
N ASP A 48 15.98 -11.49 1.73
CA ASP A 48 16.04 -12.96 1.84
C ASP A 48 15.03 -13.63 0.90
N THR A 49 13.84 -13.04 0.76
CA THR A 49 12.79 -13.54 -0.13
C THR A 49 13.18 -13.40 -1.60
N ILE A 50 13.78 -12.28 -1.99
CA ILE A 50 14.28 -12.06 -3.35
C ILE A 50 15.36 -13.07 -3.68
N ILE A 51 16.37 -13.22 -2.81
CA ILE A 51 17.47 -14.17 -3.00
C ILE A 51 16.95 -15.60 -3.09
N LYS A 52 16.00 -15.97 -2.24
CA LYS A 52 15.42 -17.32 -2.22
C LYS A 52 14.66 -17.68 -3.51
N HIS A 53 14.04 -16.71 -4.15
CA HIS A 53 13.21 -16.94 -5.34
C HIS A 53 13.88 -16.47 -6.65
N GLU A 54 15.12 -16.00 -6.55
CA GLU A 54 15.91 -15.69 -7.74
C GLU A 54 16.27 -17.00 -8.46
N HIS A 55 16.07 -17.02 -9.77
CA HIS A 55 16.50 -18.09 -10.66
C HIS A 55 17.01 -17.50 -11.96
N ASN A 56 18.28 -17.72 -12.27
CA ASN A 56 18.94 -17.23 -13.49
C ASN A 56 18.77 -15.71 -13.69
N GLY A 57 18.93 -14.92 -12.64
CA GLY A 57 18.79 -13.46 -12.68
C GLY A 57 17.34 -12.97 -12.72
N ARG A 58 16.35 -13.85 -12.53
CA ARG A 58 14.93 -13.52 -12.62
C ARG A 58 14.17 -13.97 -11.38
N ILE A 59 13.05 -13.30 -11.14
CA ILE A 59 12.07 -13.70 -10.12
C ILE A 59 10.74 -13.95 -10.83
N HIS A 60 10.18 -15.12 -10.57
CA HIS A 60 8.88 -15.55 -11.05
C HIS A 60 7.94 -15.69 -9.87
N ALA A 61 6.96 -14.80 -9.77
CA ALA A 61 5.93 -14.89 -8.74
C ALA A 61 4.70 -15.62 -9.27
N ASP A 62 4.01 -16.33 -8.38
CA ASP A 62 2.69 -16.86 -8.70
C ASP A 62 1.66 -15.76 -8.68
N ILE A 63 0.83 -15.69 -9.72
CA ILE A 63 -0.28 -14.74 -9.83
C ILE A 63 -1.58 -15.50 -9.59
N ASN A 64 -2.22 -15.21 -8.45
CA ASN A 64 -3.48 -15.83 -8.10
C ASN A 64 -4.63 -14.94 -8.63
N GLN A 65 -5.32 -15.39 -9.65
CA GLN A 65 -6.43 -14.69 -10.30
C GLN A 65 -7.76 -14.94 -9.60
N ILE A 66 -7.95 -16.16 -9.10
CA ILE A 66 -9.18 -16.61 -8.45
C ILE A 66 -8.85 -17.07 -7.03
N ARG A 67 -9.78 -16.87 -6.11
CA ARG A 67 -9.61 -17.37 -4.75
C ARG A 67 -9.60 -18.89 -4.72
N SER A 68 -8.58 -19.44 -4.07
CA SER A 68 -8.41 -20.85 -3.79
C SER A 68 -7.83 -21.06 -2.38
N ASP A 69 -7.65 -22.29 -1.96
CA ASP A 69 -7.00 -22.64 -0.68
C ASP A 69 -5.54 -22.18 -0.63
N SER A 70 -4.89 -22.02 -1.80
CA SER A 70 -3.49 -21.59 -1.92
C SER A 70 -3.30 -20.08 -2.04
N GLY A 71 -4.37 -19.30 -2.22
CA GLY A 71 -4.27 -17.83 -2.36
C GLY A 71 -5.46 -17.21 -3.04
N GLY A 72 -5.28 -15.97 -3.51
CA GLY A 72 -6.32 -15.18 -4.16
C GLY A 72 -7.08 -14.25 -3.21
N THR A 73 -7.95 -13.42 -3.79
CA THR A 73 -8.78 -12.46 -3.06
C THR A 73 -10.26 -12.71 -3.31
N VAL A 74 -11.11 -12.32 -2.37
CA VAL A 74 -12.58 -12.39 -2.54
C VAL A 74 -13.13 -11.28 -3.42
N THR A 75 -12.32 -10.25 -3.69
CA THR A 75 -12.71 -9.04 -4.44
C THR A 75 -12.42 -9.12 -5.93
N GLY A 76 -11.85 -10.23 -6.43
CA GLY A 76 -11.41 -10.38 -7.81
C GLY A 76 -10.10 -9.66 -8.17
N ARG A 77 -9.44 -9.01 -7.21
CA ARG A 77 -8.09 -8.47 -7.42
C ARG A 77 -7.08 -9.60 -7.50
N PHE A 78 -6.06 -9.45 -8.33
CA PHE A 78 -4.92 -10.37 -8.33
C PHE A 78 -4.17 -10.28 -7.01
N SER A 79 -3.68 -11.41 -6.53
CA SER A 79 -2.70 -11.46 -5.45
C SER A 79 -1.46 -12.23 -5.89
N TYR A 80 -0.33 -11.90 -5.26
CA TYR A 80 0.95 -12.50 -5.59
C TYR A 80 1.46 -13.34 -4.43
N SER A 81 2.07 -14.47 -4.75
CA SER A 81 2.76 -15.35 -3.80
C SER A 81 4.05 -15.89 -4.43
N ASN A 82 4.95 -16.38 -3.60
CA ASN A 82 6.18 -17.06 -3.99
C ASN A 82 7.07 -16.33 -5.02
N PRO A 83 7.44 -15.05 -4.79
CA PRO A 83 7.19 -14.19 -3.65
C PRO A 83 6.00 -13.23 -3.85
N ASN A 84 5.52 -12.60 -2.77
CA ASN A 84 4.52 -11.55 -2.88
C ASN A 84 5.16 -10.21 -3.29
N LEU A 85 5.24 -9.96 -4.61
CA LEU A 85 5.83 -8.75 -5.17
C LEU A 85 5.00 -7.47 -4.90
N GLN A 86 3.72 -7.60 -4.54
CA GLN A 86 2.88 -6.46 -4.18
C GLN A 86 3.28 -5.80 -2.84
N GLN A 87 4.04 -6.52 -2.01
CA GLN A 87 4.50 -6.00 -0.72
C GLN A 87 5.80 -5.20 -0.81
N ILE A 88 6.43 -5.10 -1.98
CA ILE A 88 7.65 -4.33 -2.16
C ILE A 88 7.39 -2.87 -1.76
N PRO A 89 8.19 -2.31 -0.82
CA PRO A 89 7.92 -1.00 -0.25
C PRO A 89 8.01 0.10 -1.30
N ALA A 90 6.98 0.96 -1.34
CA ALA A 90 6.96 2.13 -2.21
C ALA A 90 7.01 3.44 -1.42
N ARG A 91 6.44 3.46 -0.20
CA ARG A 91 6.27 4.68 0.60
C ARG A 91 7.45 5.00 1.50
N ASN A 92 8.32 4.03 1.77
CA ASN A 92 9.53 4.26 2.55
C ASN A 92 10.57 4.93 1.66
N LYS A 93 10.99 6.16 2.04
CA LYS A 93 11.88 6.99 1.21
C LYS A 93 13.32 6.47 1.17
N ASP A 94 13.74 5.73 2.19
CA ASP A 94 15.09 5.19 2.30
C ASP A 94 15.20 3.79 1.66
N LEU A 95 14.35 2.88 2.12
CA LEU A 95 14.41 1.45 1.73
C LEU A 95 13.67 1.16 0.42
N GLY A 96 12.62 1.92 0.12
CA GLY A 96 11.82 1.72 -1.09
C GLY A 96 12.66 1.79 -2.36
N PRO A 97 13.35 2.89 -2.63
CA PRO A 97 14.21 3.02 -3.80
C PRO A 97 15.30 1.95 -3.88
N LEU A 98 15.93 1.61 -2.75
CA LEU A 98 16.99 0.59 -2.69
C LEU A 98 16.49 -0.80 -3.10
N ILE A 99 15.34 -1.24 -2.55
CA ILE A 99 14.79 -2.55 -2.86
C ILE A 99 14.24 -2.56 -4.29
N ARG A 100 13.59 -1.49 -4.74
CA ARG A 100 13.04 -1.40 -6.10
C ARG A 100 14.11 -1.35 -7.17
N SER A 101 15.27 -0.78 -6.90
CA SER A 101 16.41 -0.74 -7.84
C SER A 101 17.03 -2.11 -8.13
N LEU A 102 16.70 -3.14 -7.34
CA LEU A 102 17.12 -4.52 -7.63
C LEU A 102 16.35 -5.12 -8.82
N PHE A 103 15.19 -4.56 -9.16
CA PHE A 103 14.39 -4.99 -10.30
C PHE A 103 14.72 -4.11 -11.49
N VAL A 104 15.34 -4.69 -12.48
CA VAL A 104 15.75 -4.01 -13.71
C VAL A 104 15.11 -4.69 -14.93
N PRO A 105 14.84 -3.96 -16.03
CA PRO A 105 14.41 -4.59 -17.26
C PRO A 105 15.54 -5.40 -17.89
N GLU A 106 15.21 -6.29 -18.80
CA GLU A 106 16.20 -6.98 -19.63
C GLU A 106 17.03 -6.00 -20.44
N SER A 107 18.25 -6.42 -20.82
CA SER A 107 19.09 -5.60 -21.69
C SER A 107 18.37 -5.27 -23.01
N GLY A 108 18.31 -4.00 -23.35
CA GLY A 108 17.57 -3.50 -24.51
C GLY A 108 16.07 -3.30 -24.29
N CYS A 109 15.56 -3.53 -23.07
CA CYS A 109 14.16 -3.28 -22.70
C CYS A 109 14.07 -2.13 -21.68
N GLU A 110 12.88 -1.55 -21.56
CA GLU A 110 12.55 -0.51 -20.61
C GLU A 110 11.27 -0.87 -19.85
N TRP A 111 11.11 -0.32 -18.62
CA TRP A 111 9.87 -0.42 -17.87
C TRP A 111 8.86 0.61 -18.34
N GLY A 112 7.70 0.16 -18.82
CA GLY A 112 6.51 1.00 -18.93
C GLY A 112 5.67 0.89 -17.68
N CYS A 113 5.34 2.02 -17.05
CA CYS A 113 4.48 2.07 -15.87
C CYS A 113 3.16 2.76 -16.23
N PHE A 114 2.08 2.00 -16.24
CA PHE A 114 0.74 2.47 -16.59
C PHE A 114 -0.19 2.22 -15.42
N ASP A 115 -0.88 3.26 -14.97
CA ASP A 115 -1.84 3.19 -13.88
C ASP A 115 -3.10 3.98 -14.23
N TYR A 116 -4.26 3.41 -13.99
CA TYR A 116 -5.52 4.10 -14.19
C TYR A 116 -5.71 5.18 -13.13
N SER A 117 -5.92 6.41 -13.57
CA SER A 117 -6.24 7.49 -12.66
C SER A 117 -7.62 7.28 -12.04
N GLN A 118 -7.65 7.11 -10.72
CA GLN A 118 -8.89 7.04 -9.93
C GLN A 118 -9.88 5.96 -10.42
N GLN A 119 -9.40 4.78 -10.78
CA GLN A 119 -10.22 3.72 -11.35
C GLN A 119 -11.47 3.40 -10.51
N GLU A 120 -11.31 3.18 -9.20
CA GLU A 120 -12.42 2.79 -8.33
C GLU A 120 -13.47 3.90 -8.18
N PRO A 121 -13.13 5.18 -7.89
CA PRO A 121 -14.11 6.27 -7.90
C PRO A 121 -14.83 6.44 -9.22
N ARG A 122 -14.15 6.27 -10.35
CA ARG A 122 -14.78 6.34 -11.69
C ARG A 122 -15.82 5.23 -11.88
N LEU A 123 -15.52 4.01 -11.42
CA LEU A 123 -16.46 2.89 -11.47
C LEU A 123 -17.67 3.13 -10.56
N VAL A 124 -17.45 3.64 -9.34
CA VAL A 124 -18.56 3.97 -8.42
C VAL A 124 -19.51 5.00 -9.06
N VAL A 125 -18.97 6.08 -9.63
CA VAL A 125 -19.78 7.10 -10.30
C VAL A 125 -20.50 6.53 -11.53
N HIS A 126 -19.82 5.66 -12.30
CA HIS A 126 -20.44 4.99 -13.44
C HIS A 126 -21.65 4.17 -13.02
N TYR A 127 -21.50 3.27 -12.06
CA TYR A 127 -22.59 2.41 -11.62
C TYR A 127 -23.72 3.19 -10.93
N ALA A 128 -23.42 4.16 -10.08
CA ALA A 128 -24.43 5.03 -9.49
C ALA A 128 -25.22 5.81 -10.56
N SER A 129 -24.57 6.21 -11.65
CA SER A 129 -25.27 6.90 -12.75
C SER A 129 -26.22 5.99 -13.56
N LEU A 130 -26.05 4.67 -13.48
CA LEU A 130 -26.96 3.71 -14.10
C LEU A 130 -28.29 3.58 -13.33
N ASP A 131 -28.24 3.78 -12.00
CA ASP A 131 -29.43 3.76 -11.14
C ASP A 131 -30.24 5.06 -11.20
N GLN A 132 -29.95 5.93 -12.17
CA GLN A 132 -30.60 7.24 -12.37
C GLN A 132 -30.48 8.19 -11.17
N ASP A 133 -29.49 8.01 -10.32
CA ASP A 133 -29.19 8.95 -9.25
C ASP A 133 -28.61 10.25 -9.85
N THR A 134 -29.46 11.25 -9.92
CA THR A 134 -29.10 12.56 -10.51
C THR A 134 -28.03 13.30 -9.73
N SER A 135 -27.81 12.95 -8.45
CA SER A 135 -26.80 13.59 -7.59
C SER A 135 -25.37 13.38 -8.09
N VAL A 136 -25.12 12.31 -8.85
CA VAL A 136 -23.78 11.97 -9.37
C VAL A 136 -23.52 12.50 -10.79
N PHE A 137 -24.50 13.08 -11.49
CA PHE A 137 -24.34 13.46 -12.89
C PHE A 137 -23.28 14.55 -13.07
N GLY A 138 -23.23 15.56 -12.20
CA GLY A 138 -22.19 16.58 -12.25
C GLY A 138 -20.77 16.02 -12.06
N VAL A 139 -20.61 15.01 -11.22
CA VAL A 139 -19.31 14.31 -11.02
C VAL A 139 -19.00 13.44 -12.25
N LYS A 140 -19.99 12.78 -12.82
CA LYS A 140 -19.85 12.00 -14.06
C LYS A 140 -19.37 12.88 -15.22
N ASP A 141 -20.01 14.03 -15.43
CA ASP A 141 -19.62 14.97 -16.49
C ASP A 141 -18.18 15.47 -16.30
N SER A 142 -17.79 15.77 -15.06
CA SER A 142 -16.40 16.14 -14.75
C SER A 142 -15.41 15.02 -15.10
N TYR A 143 -15.76 13.77 -14.86
CA TYR A 143 -14.91 12.64 -15.25
C TYR A 143 -14.85 12.41 -16.76
N LEU A 144 -15.93 12.69 -17.49
CA LEU A 144 -15.95 12.62 -18.96
C LEU A 144 -15.05 13.68 -19.60
N GLN A 145 -14.92 14.84 -18.96
CA GLN A 145 -14.03 15.91 -19.39
C GLN A 145 -12.58 15.73 -18.92
N ASP A 146 -12.28 14.62 -18.26
CA ASP A 146 -10.97 14.24 -17.69
C ASP A 146 -10.40 15.25 -16.66
N ASP A 147 -11.24 16.09 -16.09
CA ASP A 147 -10.89 17.20 -15.20
C ASP A 147 -11.23 16.90 -13.71
N ALA A 148 -11.76 15.71 -13.42
CA ALA A 148 -12.21 15.35 -12.09
C ALA A 148 -11.11 14.69 -11.24
N ASP A 149 -10.76 15.31 -10.12
CA ASP A 149 -10.10 14.65 -9.00
C ASP A 149 -11.10 14.45 -7.86
N PHE A 150 -11.60 13.22 -7.71
CA PHE A 150 -12.59 12.85 -6.69
C PHE A 150 -12.16 13.24 -5.28
N HIS A 151 -10.87 13.09 -4.95
CA HIS A 151 -10.35 13.50 -3.65
C HIS A 151 -10.42 15.02 -3.45
N THR A 152 -10.24 15.80 -4.51
CA THR A 152 -10.40 17.25 -4.47
C THR A 152 -11.86 17.65 -4.36
N ILE A 153 -12.77 16.93 -5.03
CA ILE A 153 -14.22 17.17 -4.92
C ILE A 153 -14.66 16.93 -3.47
N VAL A 154 -14.32 15.80 -2.88
CA VAL A 154 -14.65 15.47 -1.49
C VAL A 154 -13.98 16.44 -0.51
N ALA A 155 -12.75 16.82 -0.74
CA ALA A 155 -12.04 17.81 0.08
C ALA A 155 -12.78 19.14 0.13
N LYS A 156 -13.25 19.62 -1.01
CA LYS A 156 -14.05 20.86 -1.12
C LYS A 156 -15.41 20.74 -0.45
N MET A 157 -16.10 19.61 -0.63
CA MET A 157 -17.41 19.37 -0.03
C MET A 157 -17.37 19.29 1.49
N ALA A 158 -16.31 18.68 2.05
CA ALA A 158 -16.15 18.47 3.48
C ALA A 158 -15.30 19.55 4.17
N ASP A 159 -14.79 20.51 3.44
CA ASP A 159 -13.87 21.58 3.92
C ASP A 159 -12.64 20.98 4.66
N ILE A 160 -12.01 19.99 4.05
CA ILE A 160 -10.83 19.30 4.58
C ILE A 160 -9.67 19.30 3.57
N PRO A 161 -8.41 19.16 4.02
CA PRO A 161 -7.29 18.99 3.12
C PRO A 161 -7.45 17.74 2.22
N ARG A 162 -7.03 17.84 0.96
CA ARG A 162 -7.08 16.74 -0.01
C ARG A 162 -6.41 15.45 0.49
N SER A 163 -5.35 15.56 1.29
CA SER A 163 -4.68 14.42 1.90
C SER A 163 -5.57 13.65 2.87
N GLN A 164 -6.43 14.36 3.61
CA GLN A 164 -7.42 13.73 4.50
C GLN A 164 -8.57 13.12 3.69
N ALA A 165 -9.09 13.83 2.69
CA ALA A 165 -10.10 13.28 1.79
C ALA A 165 -9.64 11.97 1.13
N LYS A 166 -8.36 11.87 0.76
CA LYS A 166 -7.78 10.64 0.22
C LYS A 166 -7.82 9.46 1.20
N VAL A 167 -7.67 9.70 2.50
CA VAL A 167 -7.74 8.65 3.54
C VAL A 167 -9.18 8.22 3.80
N ILE A 168 -10.14 9.16 3.71
CA ILE A 168 -11.57 8.88 3.92
C ILE A 168 -12.15 8.06 2.76
N ASN A 169 -11.65 8.29 1.55
CA ASN A 169 -12.14 7.66 0.32
C ASN A 169 -11.44 6.33 -0.03
N LEU A 170 -10.59 5.82 0.83
CA LEU A 170 -9.91 4.53 0.69
C LEU A 170 -10.51 3.50 1.64
#